data_45206defcbc82b795de670f91355989c
#
_entry.id   45206defcbc82b795de670f91355989c
#
_cell.length_a   1.000
_cell.length_b   1.000
_cell.length_c   1.000
_cell.angle_alpha   90.00
_cell.angle_beta   90.00
_cell.angle_gamma   90.00
#
_symmetry.space_group_name_H-M   'P 1'
#
loop_
_entity.id
_entity.type
_entity.pdbx_description
1 polymer ?
#
loop_
_entity_poly.entity_id
_entity_poly.type
_entity_poly.pdbx_seq_one_letter_code
_entity_poly.pdbx_strand_id
1 'polypeptide(L)'
;MIPFTQDVSIFYATIYGGILIGVLFDFYRGLRGNFKFINYFAIIFDVLFWFLATVIIFVTINLTEFFDLRYYHFVALFIGFILYYNTISKIVLSIINKIIRFVRNSFKKVTHYIVSFLNNLYYVIIYSLHLLFDIIFYIPNIFIAT
;
A
#
# COMPACT_ATOMS: atom_id res chain seq x y z
N MET A 1 35.99 -16.70 24.84
CA MET A 1 35.57 -15.33 25.23
C MET A 1 35.26 -14.57 23.95
N ILE A 2 33.99 -14.30 23.68
CA ILE A 2 33.61 -13.42 22.57
C ILE A 2 34.09 -12.01 22.96
N PRO A 3 34.84 -11.31 22.14
CA PRO A 3 35.32 -9.99 22.53
C PRO A 3 34.13 -9.04 22.73
N PHE A 4 34.16 -8.28 23.81
CA PHE A 4 33.11 -7.31 24.23
C PHE A 4 32.64 -6.42 23.06
N THR A 5 33.50 -6.12 22.11
CA THR A 5 33.18 -5.37 20.89
C THR A 5 32.20 -6.08 19.97
N GLN A 6 32.19 -7.41 19.95
CA GLN A 6 31.29 -8.19 19.12
C GLN A 6 29.86 -8.19 19.72
N ASP A 7 29.72 -8.36 21.03
CA ASP A 7 28.41 -8.29 21.73
C ASP A 7 27.75 -6.92 21.55
N VAL A 8 28.55 -5.83 21.59
CA VAL A 8 28.05 -4.47 21.38
C VAL A 8 27.57 -4.27 19.93
N SER A 9 28.28 -4.79 18.95
CA SER A 9 27.87 -4.67 17.55
C SER A 9 26.59 -5.45 17.25
N ILE A 10 26.42 -6.62 17.87
CA ILE A 10 25.21 -7.45 17.80
C ILE A 10 24.01 -6.72 18.40
N PHE A 11 24.22 -6.09 19.56
CA PHE A 11 23.17 -5.30 20.22
C PHE A 11 22.68 -4.15 19.33
N TYR A 12 23.58 -3.39 18.71
CA TYR A 12 23.19 -2.34 17.77
C TYR A 12 22.47 -2.88 16.54
N ALA A 13 22.95 -3.97 15.94
CA ALA A 13 22.29 -4.60 14.81
C ALA A 13 20.85 -5.04 15.16
N THR A 14 20.65 -5.53 16.36
CA THR A 14 19.32 -5.93 16.85
C THR A 14 18.40 -4.72 17.08
N ILE A 15 18.93 -3.57 17.53
CA ILE A 15 18.18 -2.31 17.59
C ILE A 15 17.68 -1.90 16.21
N TYR A 16 18.50 -2.04 15.15
CA TYR A 16 18.03 -1.79 13.77
C TYR A 16 16.88 -2.70 13.36
N GLY A 17 16.90 -3.97 13.77
CA GLY A 17 15.74 -4.87 13.59
C GLY A 17 14.47 -4.33 14.22
N GLY A 18 14.54 -3.78 15.44
CA GLY A 18 13.44 -3.10 16.11
C GLY A 18 12.92 -1.87 15.34
N ILE A 19 13.83 -1.08 14.78
CA ILE A 19 13.47 0.06 13.93
C ILE A 19 12.73 -0.40 12.66
N LEU A 20 13.18 -1.47 12.01
CA LEU A 20 12.53 -2.03 10.84
C LEU A 20 11.11 -2.51 11.13
N ILE A 21 10.89 -3.15 12.29
CA ILE A 21 9.54 -3.53 12.76
C ILE A 21 8.68 -2.28 12.96
N GLY A 22 9.26 -1.20 13.49
CA GLY A 22 8.57 0.08 13.63
C GLY A 22 8.13 0.68 12.29
N VAL A 23 8.99 0.65 11.26
CA VAL A 23 8.66 1.08 9.91
C VAL A 23 7.54 0.21 9.32
N LEU A 24 7.62 -1.11 9.48
CA LEU A 24 6.58 -2.04 9.04
C LEU A 24 5.24 -1.73 9.72
N PHE A 25 5.26 -1.43 11.02
CA PHE A 25 4.08 -1.04 11.78
C PHE A 25 3.43 0.24 11.25
N ASP A 26 4.22 1.28 10.95
CA ASP A 26 3.70 2.52 10.37
C ASP A 26 3.17 2.33 8.95
N PHE A 27 3.79 1.47 8.16
CA PHE A 27 3.28 1.09 6.84
C PHE A 27 1.91 0.41 6.96
N TYR A 28 1.79 -0.59 7.84
CA TYR A 28 0.52 -1.24 8.13
C TYR A 28 -0.56 -0.25 8.60
N ARG A 29 -0.21 0.61 9.56
CA ARG A 29 -1.10 1.65 10.10
C ARG A 29 -1.53 2.67 9.04
N GLY A 30 -0.61 3.08 8.15
CA GLY A 30 -0.90 3.97 7.04
C GLY A 30 -1.86 3.35 6.02
N LEU A 31 -1.69 2.08 5.68
CA LEU A 31 -2.60 1.34 4.81
C LEU A 31 -3.99 1.22 5.44
N ARG A 32 -4.06 0.78 6.70
CA ARG A 32 -5.33 0.62 7.43
C ARG A 32 -6.11 1.92 7.55
N GLY A 33 -5.42 3.05 7.77
CA GLY A 33 -6.06 4.37 7.89
C GLY A 33 -6.62 4.92 6.56
N ASN A 34 -6.12 4.47 5.42
CA ASN A 34 -6.49 5.00 4.11
C ASN A 34 -7.44 4.11 3.30
N PHE A 35 -7.52 2.81 3.59
CA PHE A 35 -8.32 1.85 2.84
C PHE A 35 -9.34 1.15 3.72
N LYS A 36 -10.63 1.39 3.48
CA LYS A 36 -11.73 0.72 4.19
C LYS A 36 -11.75 -0.81 3.98
N PHE A 37 -11.25 -1.27 2.82
CA PHE A 37 -11.14 -2.69 2.49
C PHE A 37 -10.23 -3.43 3.47
N ILE A 38 -9.12 -2.82 3.89
CA ILE A 38 -8.19 -3.40 4.87
C ILE A 38 -8.85 -3.57 6.24
N ASN A 39 -9.77 -2.68 6.61
CA ASN A 39 -10.52 -2.83 7.85
C ASN A 39 -11.49 -4.02 7.81
N TYR A 40 -12.05 -4.34 6.63
CA TYR A 40 -12.91 -5.51 6.46
C TYR A 40 -12.12 -6.83 6.61
N PHE A 41 -10.91 -6.85 6.08
CA PHE A 41 -10.00 -8.00 6.16
C PHE A 41 -8.92 -7.81 7.25
N ALA A 42 -9.21 -7.05 8.31
CA ALA A 42 -8.25 -6.69 9.34
C ALA A 42 -7.50 -7.89 9.90
N ILE A 43 -8.20 -9.00 10.19
CA ILE A 43 -7.60 -10.22 10.76
C ILE A 43 -6.50 -10.78 9.83
N ILE A 44 -6.75 -10.82 8.51
CA ILE A 44 -5.76 -11.34 7.55
C ILE A 44 -4.52 -10.43 7.51
N PHE A 45 -4.73 -9.11 7.51
CA PHE A 45 -3.62 -8.15 7.52
C PHE A 45 -2.87 -8.12 8.85
N ASP A 46 -3.55 -8.36 9.98
CA ASP A 46 -2.92 -8.49 11.29
C ASP A 46 -2.01 -9.73 11.33
N VAL A 47 -2.50 -10.88 10.84
CA VAL A 47 -1.70 -12.11 10.73
C VAL A 47 -0.50 -11.90 9.80
N LEU A 48 -0.70 -11.25 8.65
CA LEU A 48 0.39 -10.92 7.72
C LEU A 48 1.44 -10.02 8.38
N PHE A 49 1.01 -9.02 9.14
CA PHE A 49 1.92 -8.13 9.88
C PHE A 49 2.77 -8.92 10.87
N TRP A 50 2.14 -9.79 11.69
CA TRP A 50 2.86 -10.61 12.66
C TRP A 50 3.81 -11.59 12.00
N PHE A 51 3.41 -12.18 10.88
CA PHE A 51 4.28 -13.05 10.07
C PHE A 51 5.52 -12.29 9.59
N LEU A 52 5.35 -11.11 8.99
CA LEU A 52 6.46 -10.28 8.53
C LEU A 52 7.37 -9.81 9.67
N ALA A 53 6.78 -9.41 10.81
CA ALA A 53 7.54 -9.06 12.00
C ALA A 53 8.40 -10.23 12.49
N THR A 54 7.84 -11.43 12.53
CA THR A 54 8.58 -12.66 12.90
C THR A 54 9.73 -12.94 11.95
N VAL A 55 9.52 -12.78 10.64
CA VAL A 55 10.59 -12.93 9.63
C VAL A 55 11.71 -11.92 9.86
N ILE A 56 11.39 -10.64 10.14
CA ILE A 56 12.39 -9.61 10.43
C ILE A 56 13.20 -9.99 11.68
N ILE A 57 12.54 -10.40 12.75
CA ILE A 57 13.19 -10.83 14.00
C ILE A 57 14.13 -12.01 13.71
N PHE A 58 13.63 -13.03 13.03
CA PHE A 58 14.38 -14.22 12.70
C PHE A 58 15.62 -13.91 11.84
N VAL A 59 15.46 -13.12 10.79
CA VAL A 59 16.57 -12.70 9.92
C VAL A 59 17.59 -11.89 10.72
N THR A 60 17.13 -10.93 11.54
CA THR A 60 18.05 -10.09 12.34
C THR A 60 18.88 -10.92 13.30
N ILE A 61 18.27 -11.87 14.02
CA ILE A 61 18.97 -12.74 14.98
C ILE A 61 19.92 -13.69 14.25
N ASN A 62 19.48 -14.28 13.13
CA ASN A 62 20.33 -15.19 12.36
C ASN A 62 21.58 -14.49 11.77
N LEU A 63 21.44 -13.25 11.32
CA LEU A 63 22.56 -12.47 10.79
C LEU A 63 23.54 -12.01 11.89
N THR A 64 23.11 -11.97 13.14
CA THR A 64 23.93 -11.48 14.25
C THR A 64 24.64 -12.59 15.03
N GLU A 65 23.98 -13.69 15.35
CA GLU A 65 24.50 -14.73 16.26
C GLU A 65 24.21 -16.19 15.85
N PHE A 66 24.04 -16.53 14.57
CA PHE A 66 23.84 -17.91 14.12
C PHE A 66 22.81 -18.72 14.97
N PHE A 67 21.62 -18.12 15.21
CA PHE A 67 20.52 -18.70 15.97
C PHE A 67 20.67 -18.75 17.52
N ASP A 68 21.65 -18.09 18.11
CA ASP A 68 21.76 -18.04 19.57
C ASP A 68 20.77 -17.01 20.15
N LEU A 69 19.55 -17.47 20.45
CA LEU A 69 18.47 -16.64 20.99
C LEU A 69 18.71 -16.32 22.45
N ARG A 70 19.12 -15.10 22.75
CA ARG A 70 19.30 -14.61 24.12
C ARG A 70 18.26 -13.53 24.45
N TYR A 71 17.92 -13.39 25.73
CA TYR A 71 16.91 -12.43 26.20
C TYR A 71 17.22 -10.97 25.84
N TYR A 72 18.48 -10.60 25.73
CA TYR A 72 18.86 -9.21 25.39
C TYR A 72 18.49 -8.81 23.96
N HIS A 73 18.32 -9.75 23.03
CA HIS A 73 17.83 -9.46 21.70
C HIS A 73 16.39 -8.90 21.72
N PHE A 74 15.53 -9.47 22.56
CA PHE A 74 14.16 -8.97 22.70
C PHE A 74 14.15 -7.58 23.33
N VAL A 75 15.02 -7.33 24.31
CA VAL A 75 15.17 -6.00 24.92
C VAL A 75 15.69 -4.98 23.88
N ALA A 76 16.69 -5.34 23.08
CA ALA A 76 17.24 -4.48 22.03
C ALA A 76 16.21 -4.17 20.94
N LEU A 77 15.45 -5.18 20.48
CA LEU A 77 14.35 -5.00 19.52
C LEU A 77 13.30 -4.02 20.06
N PHE A 78 12.91 -4.19 21.34
CA PHE A 78 11.92 -3.33 21.97
C PHE A 78 12.41 -1.89 22.13
N ILE A 79 13.67 -1.70 22.52
CA ILE A 79 14.30 -0.38 22.58
C ILE A 79 14.32 0.26 21.17
N GLY A 80 14.75 -0.47 20.14
CA GLY A 80 14.75 0.00 18.76
C GLY A 80 13.36 0.45 18.28
N PHE A 81 12.34 -0.35 18.58
CA PHE A 81 10.94 0.00 18.25
C PHE A 81 10.48 1.28 18.97
N ILE A 82 10.75 1.41 20.27
CA ILE A 82 10.37 2.61 21.05
C ILE A 82 11.09 3.85 20.55
N LEU A 83 12.40 3.76 20.29
CA LEU A 83 13.18 4.87 19.75
C LEU A 83 12.62 5.34 18.40
N TYR A 84 12.34 4.41 17.50
CA TYR A 84 11.71 4.71 16.22
C TYR A 84 10.34 5.39 16.42
N TYR A 85 9.48 4.78 17.22
CA TYR A 85 8.10 5.25 17.43
C TYR A 85 8.04 6.67 17.98
N ASN A 86 8.92 7.03 18.91
CA ASN A 86 8.95 8.36 19.52
C ASN A 86 9.60 9.43 18.62
N THR A 87 10.58 9.03 17.77
CA THR A 87 11.41 10.00 17.05
C THR A 87 10.93 10.17 15.60
N ILE A 88 10.78 9.08 14.86
CA ILE A 88 10.69 9.08 13.39
C ILE A 88 9.28 8.74 12.89
N SER A 89 8.50 7.96 13.64
CA SER A 89 7.21 7.40 13.22
C SER A 89 6.24 8.46 12.65
N LYS A 90 6.14 9.62 13.27
CA LYS A 90 5.24 10.70 12.80
C LYS A 90 5.60 11.19 11.39
N ILE A 91 6.90 11.28 11.10
CA ILE A 91 7.40 11.72 9.79
C ILE A 91 7.13 10.65 8.75
N VAL A 92 7.50 9.40 9.05
CA VAL A 92 7.32 8.25 8.15
C VAL A 92 5.83 8.04 7.84
N LEU A 93 4.97 8.06 8.85
CA LEU A 93 3.52 7.95 8.66
C LEU A 93 2.94 9.07 7.79
N SER A 94 3.43 10.31 7.95
CA SER A 94 3.03 11.43 7.11
C SER A 94 3.44 11.22 5.64
N ILE A 95 4.65 10.72 5.40
CA ILE A 95 5.15 10.39 4.05
C ILE A 95 4.31 9.27 3.44
N ILE A 96 4.08 8.18 4.17
CA ILE A 96 3.25 7.06 3.72
C ILE A 96 1.85 7.54 3.34
N ASN A 97 1.21 8.35 4.18
CA ASN A 97 -0.11 8.89 3.91
C ASN A 97 -0.14 9.82 2.69
N LYS A 98 0.93 10.58 2.42
CA LYS A 98 1.05 11.39 1.20
C LYS A 98 1.17 10.52 -0.04
N ILE A 99 2.00 9.49 0.00
CA ILE A 99 2.18 8.54 -1.11
C ILE A 99 0.86 7.83 -1.42
N ILE A 100 0.17 7.30 -0.40
CA ILE A 100 -1.11 6.60 -0.59
C ILE A 100 -2.16 7.54 -1.20
N ARG A 101 -2.26 8.78 -0.74
CA ARG A 101 -3.17 9.79 -1.30
C ARG A 101 -2.83 10.11 -2.75
N PHE A 102 -1.55 10.25 -3.08
CA PHE A 102 -1.10 10.48 -4.44
C PHE A 102 -1.51 9.33 -5.37
N VAL A 103 -1.19 8.09 -4.99
CA VAL A 103 -1.57 6.88 -5.73
C VAL A 103 -3.09 6.81 -5.93
N ARG A 104 -3.87 6.98 -4.86
CA ARG A 104 -5.34 6.97 -4.93
C ARG A 104 -5.91 8.03 -5.87
N ASN A 105 -5.35 9.25 -5.84
CA ASN A 105 -5.80 10.33 -6.71
C ASN A 105 -5.42 10.07 -8.18
N SER A 106 -4.26 9.47 -8.42
CA SER A 106 -3.84 9.06 -9.77
C SER A 106 -4.77 7.97 -10.33
N PHE A 107 -5.11 6.97 -9.54
CA PHE A 107 -6.10 5.96 -9.94
C PHE A 107 -7.48 6.56 -10.24
N LYS A 108 -7.96 7.50 -9.42
CA LYS A 108 -9.24 8.19 -9.69
C LYS A 108 -9.22 8.96 -11.01
N LYS A 109 -8.10 9.62 -11.34
CA LYS A 109 -7.96 10.31 -12.63
C LYS A 109 -8.02 9.32 -13.79
N VAL A 110 -7.27 8.23 -13.72
CA VAL A 110 -7.25 7.21 -14.77
C VAL A 110 -8.64 6.61 -14.98
N THR A 111 -9.32 6.22 -13.92
CA THR A 111 -10.69 5.69 -14.02
C THR A 111 -11.66 6.72 -14.61
N HIS A 112 -11.55 7.99 -14.24
CA HIS A 112 -12.36 9.05 -14.81
C HIS A 112 -12.12 9.22 -16.32
N TYR A 113 -10.87 9.20 -16.77
CA TYR A 113 -10.55 9.27 -18.21
C TYR A 113 -11.12 8.08 -18.98
N ILE A 114 -11.01 6.86 -18.44
CA ILE A 114 -11.55 5.65 -19.07
C ILE A 114 -13.08 5.74 -19.17
N VAL A 115 -13.76 6.12 -18.11
CA VAL A 115 -15.23 6.26 -18.09
C VAL A 115 -15.69 7.35 -19.06
N SER A 116 -15.01 8.51 -19.08
CA SER A 116 -15.31 9.60 -20.02
C SER A 116 -15.11 9.17 -21.47
N PHE A 117 -14.05 8.41 -21.75
CA PHE A 117 -13.79 7.88 -23.09
C PHE A 117 -14.90 6.89 -23.52
N LEU A 118 -15.29 5.98 -22.65
CA LEU A 118 -16.37 5.04 -22.93
C LEU A 118 -17.73 5.75 -23.16
N ASN A 119 -18.05 6.76 -22.35
CA ASN A 119 -19.24 7.57 -22.53
C ASN A 119 -19.23 8.32 -23.87
N ASN A 120 -18.12 8.91 -24.24
CA ASN A 120 -18.00 9.60 -25.54
C ASN A 120 -18.18 8.62 -26.71
N LEU A 121 -17.59 7.43 -26.64
CA LEU A 121 -17.82 6.36 -27.62
C LEU A 121 -19.28 5.98 -27.73
N TYR A 122 -19.94 5.79 -26.59
CA TYR A 122 -21.37 5.48 -26.53
C TYR A 122 -22.22 6.56 -27.22
N TYR A 123 -21.97 7.84 -26.95
CA TYR A 123 -22.68 8.94 -27.59
C TYR A 123 -22.43 8.99 -29.11
N VAL A 124 -21.20 8.76 -29.56
CA VAL A 124 -20.87 8.73 -31.00
C VAL A 124 -21.62 7.60 -31.70
N ILE A 125 -21.69 6.41 -31.11
CA ILE A 125 -22.39 5.25 -31.67
C ILE A 125 -23.89 5.52 -31.76
N ILE A 126 -24.51 6.04 -30.69
CA ILE A 126 -25.94 6.36 -30.68
C ILE A 126 -26.29 7.45 -31.68
N TYR A 127 -25.47 8.50 -31.76
CA TYR A 127 -25.67 9.58 -32.72
C TYR A 127 -25.55 9.09 -34.18
N SER A 128 -24.60 8.21 -34.47
CA SER A 128 -24.47 7.58 -35.80
C SER A 128 -25.68 6.71 -36.13
N LEU A 129 -26.21 5.96 -35.18
CA LEU A 129 -27.41 5.16 -35.38
C LEU A 129 -28.65 6.04 -35.62
N HIS A 130 -28.81 7.11 -34.87
CA HIS A 130 -29.91 8.07 -35.07
C HIS A 130 -29.86 8.70 -36.47
N LEU A 131 -28.67 9.14 -36.91
CA LEU A 131 -28.48 9.68 -38.27
C LEU A 131 -28.85 8.66 -39.35
N LEU A 132 -28.46 7.40 -39.19
CA LEU A 132 -28.82 6.33 -40.12
C LEU A 132 -30.32 6.10 -40.16
N PHE A 133 -31.02 6.06 -39.01
CA PHE A 133 -32.47 5.96 -38.97
C PHE A 133 -33.15 7.16 -39.62
N ASP A 134 -32.71 8.36 -39.33
CA ASP A 134 -33.30 9.58 -39.93
C ASP A 134 -33.17 9.56 -41.45
N ILE A 135 -32.03 9.16 -42.00
CA ILE A 135 -31.78 9.03 -43.45
C ILE A 135 -32.72 7.97 -44.05
N ILE A 136 -32.86 6.80 -43.42
CA ILE A 136 -33.68 5.69 -43.89
C ILE A 136 -35.19 6.05 -43.90
N PHE A 137 -35.66 6.77 -42.90
CA PHE A 137 -37.08 7.16 -42.82
C PHE A 137 -37.38 8.46 -43.61
N TYR A 138 -36.42 9.32 -43.87
CA TYR A 138 -36.63 10.56 -44.63
C TYR A 138 -36.72 10.33 -46.15
N ILE A 139 -35.97 9.37 -46.68
CA ILE A 139 -35.98 9.05 -48.12
C ILE A 139 -37.34 8.57 -48.63
N PRO A 140 -38.07 7.65 -47.94
CA PRO A 140 -39.41 7.23 -48.41
C PRO A 140 -40.46 8.34 -48.39
N ASN A 141 -40.36 9.31 -47.45
CA ASN A 141 -41.32 10.41 -47.35
C ASN A 141 -41.23 11.40 -48.54
N ILE A 142 -40.06 11.56 -49.16
CA ILE A 142 -39.88 12.39 -50.36
C ILE A 142 -40.52 11.69 -51.57
N PHE A 143 -40.46 10.36 -51.66
CA PHE A 143 -41.05 9.59 -52.77
C PHE A 143 -42.56 9.45 -52.73
N ILE A 144 -43.19 9.63 -51.57
CA ILE A 144 -44.65 9.54 -51.37
C ILE A 144 -45.31 10.93 -51.58
N ALA A 145 -44.54 12.01 -51.49
CA ALA A 145 -45.05 13.40 -51.64
C ALA A 145 -44.97 13.96 -53.06
N THR A 146 -44.50 13.16 -54.03
CA THR A 146 -44.54 13.45 -55.49
C THR A 146 -45.51 12.54 -56.18
#